data_eae9205f2295e8b6cccb03ee6aae3532
#
_entry.id   eae9205f2295e8b6cccb03ee6aae3532
#
_cell.length_a   1.000
_cell.length_b   1.000
_cell.length_c   1.000
_cell.angle_alpha   90.00
_cell.angle_beta   90.00
_cell.angle_gamma   90.00
#
_symmetry.space_group_name_H-M   'P 1'
#
loop_
_entity.id
_entity.type
_entity.pdbx_description
1 polymer ?
#
loop_
_entity_poly.entity_id
_entity_poly.type
_entity_poly.pdbx_seq_one_letter_code
_entity_poly.pdbx_strand_id
1 'polypeptide(L)'
;AAVRRAVPVHIPVSAKMRLGFNDDSRAEDCALAIEAAGASDLVVHARTKTDGYRPPAHWEWVGRIADVVAVPVVANGEVWNEDDWRRCRAVSGASDVMLGRGAVADPFLARRIRAGAVEAPRRDAEWAELQPLIGEFWQRVLIKVEARHAPGRLKQWLNLLRRNFIAAEQL
;
A
#
# COMPACT_ATOMS: atom_id res chain seq x y z
N ALA A 1 -16.41 -16.54 -1.75
CA ALA A 1 -17.35 -17.38 -2.51
C ALA A 1 -18.44 -16.56 -3.23
N ALA A 2 -19.24 -15.70 -2.54
CA ALA A 2 -20.35 -14.95 -3.20
C ALA A 2 -19.85 -14.03 -4.33
N VAL A 3 -18.83 -13.22 -4.09
CA VAL A 3 -18.23 -12.35 -5.12
C VAL A 3 -17.73 -13.18 -6.32
N ARG A 4 -17.01 -14.29 -6.08
CA ARG A 4 -16.52 -15.15 -7.18
C ARG A 4 -17.65 -15.71 -8.03
N ARG A 5 -18.79 -16.07 -7.42
CA ARG A 5 -19.97 -16.56 -8.19
C ARG A 5 -20.65 -15.46 -9.00
N ALA A 6 -20.60 -14.20 -8.55
CA ALA A 6 -21.23 -13.07 -9.22
C ALA A 6 -20.37 -12.49 -10.36
N VAL A 7 -19.06 -12.73 -10.35
CA VAL A 7 -18.11 -12.19 -11.34
C VAL A 7 -17.88 -13.24 -12.44
N PRO A 8 -17.89 -12.87 -13.74
CA PRO A 8 -17.56 -13.78 -14.83
C PRO A 8 -16.23 -14.49 -14.63
N VAL A 9 -16.12 -15.76 -15.06
CA VAL A 9 -14.95 -16.62 -14.77
C VAL A 9 -13.63 -16.07 -15.29
N HIS A 10 -13.65 -15.34 -16.40
CA HIS A 10 -12.48 -14.76 -17.03
C HIS A 10 -11.97 -13.48 -16.34
N ILE A 11 -12.73 -12.93 -15.38
CA ILE A 11 -12.31 -11.76 -14.61
C ILE A 11 -11.71 -12.24 -13.28
N PRO A 12 -10.43 -11.92 -12.96
CA PRO A 12 -9.83 -12.30 -11.69
C PRO A 12 -10.52 -11.60 -10.52
N VAL A 13 -10.57 -12.26 -9.36
CA VAL A 13 -11.08 -11.73 -8.11
C VAL A 13 -9.96 -11.82 -7.08
N SER A 14 -9.29 -10.73 -6.82
CA SER A 14 -8.30 -10.64 -5.75
C SER A 14 -8.95 -10.43 -4.40
N ALA A 15 -8.25 -10.82 -3.34
CA ALA A 15 -8.67 -10.55 -1.97
C ALA A 15 -7.60 -9.75 -1.23
N LYS A 16 -8.03 -8.94 -0.26
CA LYS A 16 -7.12 -8.24 0.66
C LYS A 16 -7.55 -8.50 2.08
N MET A 17 -6.59 -8.92 2.92
CA MET A 17 -6.83 -9.19 4.34
C MET A 17 -5.84 -8.47 5.25
N ARG A 18 -6.16 -8.45 6.55
CA ARG A 18 -5.22 -8.22 7.65
C ARG A 18 -4.94 -9.54 8.34
N LEU A 19 -3.96 -9.59 9.24
CA LEU A 19 -3.60 -10.78 10.01
C LEU A 19 -4.75 -11.25 10.92
N GLY A 20 -5.63 -10.34 11.32
CA GLY A 20 -6.79 -10.61 12.15
C GLY A 20 -7.39 -9.33 12.70
N PHE A 21 -8.29 -9.44 13.67
CA PHE A 21 -8.88 -8.28 14.36
C PHE A 21 -8.04 -7.91 15.59
N ASN A 22 -8.04 -8.74 16.64
CA ASN A 22 -7.29 -8.51 17.87
C ASN A 22 -5.90 -9.16 17.82
N ASP A 23 -5.80 -10.34 17.20
CA ASP A 23 -4.61 -11.19 17.11
C ASP A 23 -4.51 -11.84 15.73
N ASP A 24 -3.44 -12.54 15.48
CA ASP A 24 -3.08 -13.17 14.21
C ASP A 24 -3.27 -14.72 14.22
N SER A 25 -3.85 -15.26 15.28
CA SER A 25 -3.98 -16.72 15.50
C SER A 25 -4.72 -17.46 14.37
N ARG A 26 -5.55 -16.76 13.60
CA ARG A 26 -6.34 -17.31 12.49
C ARG A 26 -5.94 -16.79 11.12
N ALA A 27 -4.76 -16.19 11.00
CA ALA A 27 -4.34 -15.56 9.75
C ALA A 27 -4.23 -16.61 8.62
N GLU A 28 -3.61 -17.76 8.88
CA GLU A 28 -3.44 -18.85 7.92
C GLU A 28 -4.80 -19.48 7.55
N ASP A 29 -5.66 -19.77 8.52
CA ASP A 29 -7.03 -20.29 8.28
C ASP A 29 -7.84 -19.35 7.38
N CYS A 30 -7.73 -18.03 7.61
CA CYS A 30 -8.42 -17.02 6.83
C CYS A 30 -7.90 -17.02 5.37
N ALA A 31 -6.58 -17.11 5.18
CA ALA A 31 -5.97 -17.17 3.86
C ALA A 31 -6.41 -18.40 3.07
N LEU A 32 -6.40 -19.59 3.70
CA LEU A 32 -6.89 -20.84 3.12
C LEU A 32 -8.37 -20.75 2.74
N ALA A 33 -9.20 -20.16 3.58
CA ALA A 33 -10.62 -19.95 3.27
C ALA A 33 -10.85 -18.99 2.10
N ILE A 34 -10.01 -17.96 1.95
CA ILE A 34 -10.04 -17.01 0.83
C ILE A 34 -9.65 -17.72 -0.47
N GLU A 35 -8.60 -18.52 -0.46
CA GLU A 35 -8.17 -19.32 -1.60
C GLU A 35 -9.26 -20.31 -2.02
N ALA A 36 -9.80 -21.10 -1.06
CA ALA A 36 -10.89 -22.04 -1.30
C ALA A 36 -12.17 -21.35 -1.84
N ALA A 37 -12.35 -20.07 -1.55
CA ALA A 37 -13.44 -19.27 -2.11
C ALA A 37 -13.20 -18.81 -3.57
N GLY A 38 -12.02 -19.12 -4.15
CA GLY A 38 -11.65 -18.85 -5.54
C GLY A 38 -11.03 -17.48 -5.79
N ALA A 39 -10.28 -16.93 -4.83
CA ALA A 39 -9.44 -15.76 -5.07
C ALA A 39 -8.31 -16.10 -6.04
N SER A 40 -7.96 -15.17 -6.92
CA SER A 40 -6.84 -15.29 -7.88
C SER A 40 -5.49 -14.92 -7.25
N ASP A 41 -5.51 -14.07 -6.25
CA ASP A 41 -4.35 -13.57 -5.51
C ASP A 41 -4.78 -13.01 -4.16
N LEU A 42 -3.83 -12.87 -3.26
CA LEU A 42 -4.08 -12.43 -1.89
C LEU A 42 -3.11 -11.31 -1.48
N VAL A 43 -3.63 -10.15 -1.14
CA VAL A 43 -2.84 -9.08 -0.54
C VAL A 43 -2.95 -9.16 0.99
N VAL A 44 -1.83 -9.31 1.67
CA VAL A 44 -1.77 -9.39 3.14
C VAL A 44 -1.20 -8.11 3.73
N HIS A 45 -2.05 -7.35 4.44
CA HIS A 45 -1.57 -6.27 5.29
C HIS A 45 -1.02 -6.87 6.58
N ALA A 46 0.29 -6.81 6.75
CA ALA A 46 1.06 -7.45 7.82
C ALA A 46 0.82 -6.81 9.20
N ARG A 47 -0.44 -6.63 9.58
CA ARG A 47 -0.93 -6.10 10.87
C ARG A 47 -2.34 -6.60 11.17
N THR A 48 -2.67 -6.69 12.45
CA THR A 48 -4.05 -6.86 12.90
C THR A 48 -4.85 -5.56 12.77
N LYS A 49 -6.16 -5.61 13.01
CA LYS A 49 -6.99 -4.40 13.03
C LYS A 49 -6.63 -3.49 14.21
N THR A 50 -6.32 -4.07 15.37
CA THR A 50 -5.97 -3.34 16.59
C THR A 50 -4.60 -2.68 16.53
N ASP A 51 -3.63 -3.24 15.77
CA ASP A 51 -2.35 -2.56 15.50
C ASP A 51 -2.55 -1.25 14.73
N GLY A 52 -3.62 -1.17 13.97
CA GLY A 52 -3.94 0.00 13.16
C GLY A 52 -2.88 0.25 12.09
N TYR A 53 -2.10 1.33 12.27
CA TYR A 53 -1.01 1.74 11.41
C TYR A 53 0.30 1.96 12.17
N ARG A 54 0.38 1.49 13.41
CA ARG A 54 1.60 1.61 14.24
C ARG A 54 2.66 0.61 13.77
N PRO A 55 3.93 0.99 13.66
CA PRO A 55 5.01 0.06 13.39
C PRO A 55 5.21 -0.90 14.60
N PRO A 56 5.76 -2.10 14.33
CA PRO A 56 6.20 -2.62 13.06
C PRO A 56 5.07 -3.22 12.21
N ALA A 57 5.32 -3.50 10.93
CA ALA A 57 4.55 -4.46 10.16
C ALA A 57 5.23 -5.84 10.26
N HIS A 58 4.45 -6.87 10.50
CA HIS A 58 4.91 -8.24 10.72
C HIS A 58 5.03 -8.98 9.39
N TRP A 59 6.05 -8.64 8.58
CA TRP A 59 6.24 -9.18 7.23
C TRP A 59 6.51 -10.68 7.20
N GLU A 60 7.03 -11.25 8.29
CA GLU A 60 7.20 -12.69 8.49
C GLU A 60 5.89 -13.48 8.36
N TRP A 61 4.76 -12.89 8.76
CA TRP A 61 3.44 -13.50 8.58
C TRP A 61 3.02 -13.62 7.12
N VAL A 62 3.49 -12.71 6.27
CA VAL A 62 3.22 -12.80 4.82
C VAL A 62 3.88 -14.04 4.23
N GLY A 63 5.13 -14.35 4.65
CA GLY A 63 5.84 -15.56 4.26
C GLY A 63 5.10 -16.82 4.74
N ARG A 64 4.73 -16.88 6.03
CA ARG A 64 3.97 -18.01 6.58
C ARG A 64 2.65 -18.26 5.83
N ILE A 65 1.94 -17.20 5.47
CA ILE A 65 0.72 -17.30 4.67
C ILE A 65 1.04 -17.83 3.27
N ALA A 66 2.11 -17.35 2.63
CA ALA A 66 2.52 -17.83 1.33
C ALA A 66 2.92 -19.30 1.31
N ASP A 67 3.40 -19.86 2.44
CA ASP A 67 3.74 -21.27 2.57
C ASP A 67 2.52 -22.21 2.61
N VAL A 68 1.34 -21.69 2.96
CA VAL A 68 0.12 -22.52 3.12
C VAL A 68 -0.91 -22.36 2.00
N VAL A 69 -0.79 -21.32 1.15
CA VAL A 69 -1.69 -21.10 0.00
C VAL A 69 -0.93 -21.27 -1.33
N ALA A 70 -1.62 -21.69 -2.38
CA ALA A 70 -1.05 -21.82 -3.71
C ALA A 70 -1.21 -20.55 -4.56
N VAL A 71 -2.12 -19.64 -4.19
CA VAL A 71 -2.30 -18.37 -4.90
C VAL A 71 -1.17 -17.39 -4.59
N PRO A 72 -0.79 -16.51 -5.55
CA PRO A 72 0.20 -15.48 -5.30
C PRO A 72 -0.15 -14.60 -4.09
N VAL A 73 0.85 -14.36 -3.22
CA VAL A 73 0.70 -13.49 -2.05
C VAL A 73 1.50 -12.22 -2.22
N VAL A 74 0.84 -11.08 -2.04
CA VAL A 74 1.42 -9.74 -2.15
C VAL A 74 1.57 -9.15 -0.75
N ALA A 75 2.79 -8.73 -0.39
CA ALA A 75 3.05 -8.09 0.90
C ALA A 75 2.54 -6.65 0.93
N ASN A 76 1.96 -6.23 2.06
CA ASN A 76 1.54 -4.84 2.27
C ASN A 76 1.82 -4.38 3.71
N GLY A 77 2.24 -3.14 3.85
CA GLY A 77 2.43 -2.46 5.13
C GLY A 77 3.85 -1.95 5.34
N GLU A 78 3.98 -0.71 5.85
CA GLU A 78 5.19 -0.05 6.32
C GLU A 78 6.33 0.10 5.31
N VAL A 79 6.05 0.11 4.03
CA VAL A 79 7.03 0.40 2.98
C VAL A 79 6.95 1.88 2.62
N TRP A 80 7.97 2.66 3.00
CA TRP A 80 8.06 4.10 2.84
C TRP A 80 9.17 4.54 1.88
N ASN A 81 10.15 3.67 1.62
CA ASN A 81 11.30 3.91 0.75
C ASN A 81 11.78 2.59 0.12
N GLU A 82 12.82 2.67 -0.69
CA GLU A 82 13.40 1.53 -1.39
C GLU A 82 14.02 0.50 -0.43
N ASP A 83 14.59 0.94 0.69
CA ASP A 83 15.19 0.03 1.68
C ASP A 83 14.10 -0.75 2.44
N ASP A 84 12.99 -0.10 2.79
CA ASP A 84 11.83 -0.79 3.34
C ASP A 84 11.29 -1.83 2.35
N TRP A 85 11.23 -1.50 1.06
CA TRP A 85 10.80 -2.44 0.03
C TRP A 85 11.74 -3.65 -0.06
N ARG A 86 13.07 -3.44 -0.05
CA ARG A 86 14.05 -4.54 -0.05
C ARG A 86 13.90 -5.43 1.18
N ARG A 87 13.79 -4.81 2.37
CA ARG A 87 13.59 -5.55 3.63
C ARG A 87 12.27 -6.31 3.66
N CYS A 88 11.18 -5.68 3.21
CA CYS A 88 9.87 -6.32 3.13
C CYS A 88 9.95 -7.60 2.29
N ARG A 89 10.56 -7.54 1.10
CA ARG A 89 10.76 -8.71 0.25
C ARG A 89 11.67 -9.77 0.86
N ALA A 90 12.76 -9.35 1.47
CA ALA A 90 13.71 -10.28 2.10
C ALA A 90 13.07 -11.05 3.28
N VAL A 91 12.25 -10.38 4.08
CA VAL A 91 11.59 -10.99 5.25
C VAL A 91 10.37 -11.81 4.85
N SER A 92 9.55 -11.31 3.93
CA SER A 92 8.30 -11.97 3.54
C SER A 92 8.47 -13.04 2.46
N GLY A 93 9.58 -13.04 1.72
CA GLY A 93 9.74 -13.87 0.52
C GLY A 93 8.85 -13.47 -0.67
N ALA A 94 7.96 -12.48 -0.50
CA ALA A 94 7.03 -12.08 -1.54
C ALA A 94 7.76 -11.39 -2.71
N SER A 95 7.41 -11.76 -3.94
CA SER A 95 7.91 -11.10 -5.15
C SER A 95 7.31 -9.71 -5.33
N ASP A 96 6.05 -9.54 -4.93
CA ASP A 96 5.26 -8.33 -5.13
C ASP A 96 4.92 -7.64 -3.82
N VAL A 97 4.92 -6.30 -3.85
CA VAL A 97 4.64 -5.46 -2.68
C VAL A 97 3.61 -4.40 -3.06
N MET A 98 2.50 -4.35 -2.33
CA MET A 98 1.52 -3.28 -2.44
C MET A 98 1.97 -2.08 -1.61
N LEU A 99 2.28 -0.99 -2.26
CA LEU A 99 2.55 0.28 -1.60
C LEU A 99 1.24 0.92 -1.11
N GLY A 100 1.29 1.53 0.05
CA GLY A 100 0.18 2.29 0.63
C GLY A 100 0.56 3.76 0.80
N ARG A 101 0.59 4.23 2.03
CA ARG A 101 0.96 5.61 2.39
C ARG A 101 2.34 6.03 1.88
N GLY A 102 3.27 5.08 1.72
CA GLY A 102 4.58 5.34 1.14
C GLY A 102 4.50 5.92 -0.27
N ALA A 103 3.61 5.36 -1.14
CA ALA A 103 3.40 5.91 -2.48
C ALA A 103 2.65 7.25 -2.48
N VAL A 104 1.91 7.59 -1.41
CA VAL A 104 1.25 8.91 -1.27
C VAL A 104 2.25 9.94 -0.74
N ALA A 105 3.16 9.53 0.13
CA ALA A 105 4.24 10.36 0.66
C ALA A 105 5.39 10.58 -0.35
N ASP A 106 5.57 9.62 -1.25
CA ASP A 106 6.54 9.64 -2.32
C ASP A 106 5.94 9.04 -3.60
N PRO A 107 5.25 9.83 -4.43
CA PRO A 107 4.60 9.35 -5.65
C PRO A 107 5.56 8.73 -6.68
N PHE A 108 6.86 8.98 -6.55
CA PHE A 108 7.89 8.46 -7.44
C PHE A 108 8.54 7.15 -6.96
N LEU A 109 8.23 6.71 -5.74
CA LEU A 109 8.82 5.51 -5.12
C LEU A 109 8.68 4.26 -6.00
N ALA A 110 7.49 4.00 -6.53
CA ALA A 110 7.25 2.84 -7.39
C ALA A 110 8.06 2.90 -8.69
N ARG A 111 8.23 4.11 -9.27
CA ARG A 111 9.04 4.34 -10.48
C ARG A 111 10.52 4.01 -10.21
N ARG A 112 11.07 4.45 -9.08
CA ARG A 112 12.46 4.19 -8.69
C ARG A 112 12.70 2.71 -8.38
N ILE A 113 11.79 2.06 -7.64
CA ILE A 113 11.86 0.62 -7.38
C ILE A 113 11.92 -0.17 -8.69
N ARG A 114 11.06 0.14 -9.66
CA ARG A 114 11.04 -0.54 -10.97
C ARG A 114 12.28 -0.28 -11.81
N ALA A 115 12.85 0.90 -11.71
CA ALA A 115 14.07 1.26 -12.42
C ALA A 115 15.33 0.63 -11.79
N GLY A 116 15.23 0.02 -10.58
CA GLY A 116 16.39 -0.46 -9.84
C GLY A 116 17.36 0.68 -9.50
N ALA A 117 16.83 1.91 -9.32
CA ALA A 117 17.63 3.10 -9.15
C ALA A 117 18.58 2.96 -7.94
N VAL A 118 19.87 3.16 -8.19
CA VAL A 118 20.93 3.19 -7.18
C VAL A 118 21.23 4.63 -6.76
N GLU A 119 20.87 5.60 -7.62
CA GLU A 119 21.12 7.02 -7.38
C GLU A 119 20.11 7.61 -6.38
N ALA A 120 20.59 8.58 -5.60
CA ALA A 120 19.74 9.33 -4.69
C ALA A 120 18.60 10.06 -5.44
N PRO A 121 17.40 10.17 -4.84
CA PRO A 121 16.28 10.86 -5.45
C PRO A 121 16.62 12.32 -5.78
N ARG A 122 16.28 12.77 -6.98
CA ARG A 122 16.41 14.18 -7.40
C ARG A 122 15.19 14.99 -6.95
N ARG A 123 15.12 15.27 -5.66
CA ARG A 123 13.92 15.81 -4.98
C ARG A 123 13.40 17.12 -5.57
N ASP A 124 14.29 18.02 -6.02
CA ASP A 124 13.86 19.30 -6.63
C ASP A 124 13.17 19.07 -7.99
N ALA A 125 13.72 18.18 -8.82
CA ALA A 125 13.11 17.85 -10.10
C ALA A 125 11.78 17.09 -9.92
N GLU A 126 11.73 16.14 -8.97
CA GLU A 126 10.52 15.42 -8.62
C GLU A 126 9.45 16.37 -8.05
N TRP A 127 9.84 17.37 -7.26
CA TRP A 127 8.92 18.38 -6.73
C TRP A 127 8.32 19.23 -7.85
N ALA A 128 9.13 19.70 -8.80
CA ALA A 128 8.65 20.44 -9.95
C ALA A 128 7.65 19.62 -10.79
N GLU A 129 7.89 18.32 -10.94
CA GLU A 129 6.96 17.39 -11.62
C GLU A 129 5.65 17.17 -10.81
N LEU A 130 5.71 17.25 -9.48
CA LEU A 130 4.58 17.02 -8.58
C LEU A 130 3.65 18.22 -8.43
N GLN A 131 4.16 19.45 -8.52
CA GLN A 131 3.38 20.68 -8.33
C GLN A 131 2.09 20.74 -9.19
N PRO A 132 2.11 20.46 -10.50
CA PRO A 132 0.90 20.46 -11.31
C PRO A 132 -0.14 19.43 -10.81
N LEU A 133 0.31 18.26 -10.34
CA LEU A 133 -0.57 17.21 -9.81
C LEU A 133 -1.23 17.62 -8.49
N ILE A 134 -0.53 18.38 -7.64
CA ILE A 134 -1.11 18.97 -6.43
C ILE A 134 -2.21 19.96 -6.80
N GLY A 135 -1.96 20.80 -7.82
CA GLY A 135 -2.96 21.72 -8.35
C GLY A 135 -4.20 21.01 -8.89
N GLU A 136 -4.01 19.96 -9.69
CA GLU A 136 -5.11 19.15 -10.22
C GLU A 136 -5.88 18.45 -9.09
N PHE A 137 -5.19 17.85 -8.11
CA PHE A 137 -5.82 17.26 -6.94
C PHE A 137 -6.69 18.28 -6.20
N TRP A 138 -6.20 19.50 -5.99
CA TRP A 138 -6.96 20.57 -5.35
C TRP A 138 -8.23 20.91 -6.12
N GLN A 139 -8.16 21.07 -7.44
CA GLN A 139 -9.36 21.31 -8.26
C GLN A 139 -10.39 20.18 -8.13
N ARG A 140 -9.93 18.94 -8.15
CA ARG A 140 -10.81 17.76 -7.95
C ARG A 140 -11.44 17.74 -6.56
N VAL A 141 -10.70 18.14 -5.52
CA VAL A 141 -11.22 18.25 -4.15
C VAL A 141 -12.33 19.30 -4.07
N LEU A 142 -12.15 20.47 -4.68
CA LEU A 142 -13.16 21.53 -4.70
C LEU A 142 -14.48 21.11 -5.37
N ILE A 143 -14.41 20.20 -6.34
CA ILE A 143 -15.61 19.67 -7.02
C ILE A 143 -16.31 18.59 -6.18
N LYS A 144 -15.57 17.78 -5.41
CA LYS A 144 -16.07 16.57 -4.78
C LYS A 144 -16.35 16.69 -3.29
N VAL A 145 -15.80 17.71 -2.64
CA VAL A 145 -15.79 17.85 -1.18
C VAL A 145 -16.43 19.19 -0.79
N GLU A 146 -17.27 19.20 0.23
CA GLU A 146 -17.82 20.44 0.77
C GLU A 146 -16.71 21.44 1.12
N ALA A 147 -16.90 22.73 0.81
CA ALA A 147 -15.89 23.79 0.94
C ALA A 147 -15.22 23.82 2.33
N ARG A 148 -15.97 23.60 3.41
CA ARG A 148 -15.44 23.56 4.80
C ARG A 148 -14.44 22.43 5.05
N HIS A 149 -14.51 21.32 4.28
CA HIS A 149 -13.66 20.16 4.45
C HIS A 149 -12.52 20.08 3.39
N ALA A 150 -12.62 20.85 2.32
CA ALA A 150 -11.68 20.83 1.22
C ALA A 150 -10.22 21.12 1.67
N PRO A 151 -9.91 22.16 2.49
CA PRO A 151 -8.54 22.43 2.93
C PRO A 151 -7.93 21.25 3.72
N GLY A 152 -8.76 20.52 4.50
CA GLY A 152 -8.31 19.37 5.25
C GLY A 152 -7.75 18.25 4.35
N ARG A 153 -8.30 18.06 3.16
CA ARG A 153 -7.82 17.05 2.20
C ARG A 153 -6.46 17.40 1.63
N LEU A 154 -6.26 18.65 1.27
CA LEU A 154 -4.95 19.09 0.78
C LEU A 154 -3.90 19.02 1.88
N LYS A 155 -4.20 19.51 3.09
CA LYS A 155 -3.31 19.42 4.26
C LYS A 155 -2.93 17.97 4.59
N GLN A 156 -3.84 17.00 4.47
CA GLN A 156 -3.53 15.60 4.68
C GLN A 156 -2.47 15.09 3.69
N TRP A 157 -2.56 15.45 2.42
CA TRP A 157 -1.57 15.02 1.43
C TRP A 157 -0.24 15.75 1.61
N LEU A 158 -0.23 17.06 1.78
CA LEU A 158 0.98 17.84 2.07
C LEU A 158 1.70 17.33 3.31
N ASN A 159 0.97 16.96 4.37
CA ASN A 159 1.54 16.35 5.58
C ASN A 159 2.23 15.00 5.34
N LEU A 160 1.83 14.24 4.33
CA LEU A 160 2.55 13.03 3.92
C LEU A 160 3.76 13.38 3.04
N LEU A 161 3.60 14.30 2.07
CA LEU A 161 4.64 14.71 1.14
C LEU A 161 5.86 15.31 1.84
N ARG A 162 5.67 16.11 2.91
CA ARG A 162 6.78 16.72 3.66
C ARG A 162 7.80 15.72 4.23
N ARG A 163 7.45 14.43 4.30
CA ARG A 163 8.40 13.39 4.70
C ARG A 163 9.54 13.22 3.68
N ASN A 164 9.32 13.59 2.44
CA ASN A 164 10.24 13.42 1.32
C ASN A 164 10.55 14.72 0.57
N PHE A 165 9.71 15.74 0.70
CA PHE A 165 9.80 17.02 0.00
C PHE A 165 9.70 18.18 1.00
N ILE A 166 10.83 18.81 1.33
CA ILE A 166 10.89 19.95 2.26
C ILE A 166 10.00 21.09 1.77
N ALA A 167 9.93 21.32 0.45
CA ALA A 167 9.11 22.35 -0.15
C ALA A 167 7.60 22.20 0.14
N ALA A 168 7.13 21.00 0.50
CA ALA A 168 5.74 20.78 0.93
C ALA A 168 5.40 21.40 2.29
N GLU A 169 6.39 21.85 3.08
CA GLU A 169 6.18 22.59 4.33
C GLU A 169 5.87 24.08 4.11
N GLN A 170 6.15 24.57 2.90
CA GLN A 170 5.99 25.98 2.53
C GLN A 170 4.61 26.28 1.91
N LEU A 171 3.81 25.24 1.67
CA LEU A 171 2.43 25.31 1.14
C LEU A 171 1.38 25.14 2.24
#